data_a3ef17e7bcedac0f425a6418b5b398ad
#
_entry.id   a3ef17e7bcedac0f425a6418b5b398ad
#
_cell.length_a   1.000
_cell.length_b   1.000
_cell.length_c   1.000
_cell.angle_alpha   90.00
_cell.angle_beta   90.00
_cell.angle_gamma   90.00
#
_symmetry.space_group_name_H-M   'P 1'
#
loop_
_entity.id
_entity.type
_entity.pdbx_description
1 polymer ?
#
loop_
_entity_poly.entity_id
_entity_poly.type
_entity_poly.pdbx_seq_one_letter_code
_entity_poly.pdbx_strand_id
1 'polypeptide(L)'
;MATNPEHWVEKLCFIEGIGKSKALAIAAALELGRRMNRNPQAVVTKPVDVIPFIKQYAIQQSEHFVCVTVNGAKEILAIRVLCIGTGNMAVLKPCEIFSEAVKEHASGIIICHNHPGGCAYPSDADIETTKTLSRASHILGIAMLDHIIITKN
;
A
#
# COMPACT_ATOMS: atom_id res chain seq x y z
N MET A 1 10.36 -1.37 4.24
CA MET A 1 11.68 -1.99 3.91
C MET A 1 11.53 -3.49 4.00
N ALA A 2 11.53 -4.18 2.87
CA ALA A 2 11.69 -5.64 2.85
C ALA A 2 13.14 -5.91 3.25
N THR A 3 13.37 -6.22 4.51
CA THR A 3 14.70 -6.53 5.02
C THR A 3 15.07 -7.93 4.53
N ASN A 4 16.09 -7.98 3.66
CA ASN A 4 16.69 -9.24 3.22
C ASN A 4 17.04 -10.09 4.46
N PRO A 5 16.63 -11.39 4.52
CA PRO A 5 16.96 -12.28 5.64
C PRO A 5 18.45 -12.34 5.97
N GLU A 6 19.35 -12.21 4.98
CA GLU A 6 20.80 -12.16 5.18
C GLU A 6 21.22 -10.97 6.06
N HIS A 7 20.59 -9.81 5.89
CA HIS A 7 20.88 -8.63 6.70
C HIS A 7 20.49 -8.81 8.19
N TRP A 8 19.46 -9.62 8.47
CA TRP A 8 19.11 -9.97 9.85
C TRP A 8 20.17 -10.85 10.51
N VAL A 9 20.71 -11.83 9.78
CA VAL A 9 21.75 -12.73 10.29
C VAL A 9 22.98 -11.93 10.67
N GLU A 10 23.44 -11.01 9.82
CA GLU A 10 24.58 -10.16 10.10
C GLU A 10 24.36 -9.34 11.37
N LYS A 11 23.23 -8.62 11.48
CA LYS A 11 22.90 -7.81 12.66
C LYS A 11 22.82 -8.63 13.95
N LEU A 12 22.24 -9.82 13.90
CA LEU A 12 22.10 -10.70 15.06
C LEU A 12 23.45 -11.21 15.54
N CYS A 13 24.42 -11.41 14.64
CA CYS A 13 25.77 -11.84 15.02
C CYS A 13 26.56 -10.79 15.80
N PHE A 14 26.17 -9.52 15.79
CA PHE A 14 26.78 -8.47 16.64
C PHE A 14 26.31 -8.52 18.10
N ILE A 15 25.26 -9.32 18.41
CA ILE A 15 24.75 -9.46 19.78
C ILE A 15 25.58 -10.53 20.50
N GLU A 16 26.13 -10.18 21.66
CA GLU A 16 26.91 -11.10 22.50
C GLU A 16 26.12 -12.38 22.82
N GLY A 17 26.72 -13.54 22.64
CA GLY A 17 26.09 -14.84 22.85
C GLY A 17 25.26 -15.36 21.68
N ILE A 18 25.10 -14.59 20.58
CA ILE A 18 24.44 -15.02 19.36
C ILE A 18 25.48 -15.30 18.27
N GLY A 19 25.86 -16.56 18.13
CA GLY A 19 26.68 -17.02 17.01
C GLY A 19 25.83 -17.27 15.74
N LYS A 20 26.49 -17.53 14.62
CA LYS A 20 25.88 -17.67 13.29
C LYS A 20 24.71 -18.66 13.25
N SER A 21 24.83 -19.81 13.96
CA SER A 21 23.76 -20.81 14.00
C SER A 21 22.48 -20.31 14.69
N LYS A 22 22.64 -19.60 15.81
CA LYS A 22 21.49 -18.98 16.51
C LYS A 22 20.88 -17.83 15.66
N ALA A 23 21.73 -17.01 15.06
CA ALA A 23 21.29 -15.93 14.18
C ALA A 23 20.46 -16.46 12.99
N LEU A 24 20.90 -17.55 12.36
CA LEU A 24 20.17 -18.21 11.27
C LEU A 24 18.82 -18.77 11.76
N ALA A 25 18.78 -19.42 12.91
CA ALA A 25 17.54 -19.96 13.47
C ALA A 25 16.52 -18.85 13.78
N ILE A 26 16.99 -17.75 14.38
CA ILE A 26 16.13 -16.58 14.69
C ILE A 26 15.63 -15.94 13.38
N ALA A 27 16.51 -15.70 12.41
CA ALA A 27 16.13 -15.12 11.12
C ALA A 27 15.13 -16.01 10.36
N ALA A 28 15.32 -17.34 10.38
CA ALA A 28 14.39 -18.29 9.77
C ALA A 28 13.03 -18.29 10.47
N ALA A 29 13.00 -18.25 11.81
CA ALA A 29 11.76 -18.18 12.58
C ALA A 29 10.98 -16.88 12.30
N LEU A 30 11.67 -15.74 12.23
CA LEU A 30 11.07 -14.45 11.87
C LEU A 30 10.51 -14.46 10.45
N GLU A 31 11.25 -15.01 9.50
CA GLU A 31 10.79 -15.12 8.11
C GLU A 31 9.62 -16.09 7.97
N LEU A 32 9.64 -17.21 8.69
CA LEU A 32 8.52 -18.14 8.74
C LEU A 32 7.29 -17.47 9.33
N GLY A 33 7.43 -16.77 10.47
CA GLY A 33 6.33 -16.00 11.08
C GLY A 33 5.77 -14.95 10.13
N ARG A 34 6.64 -14.26 9.37
CA ARG A 34 6.24 -13.30 8.35
C ARG A 34 5.44 -13.97 7.22
N ARG A 35 5.85 -15.16 6.78
CA ARG A 35 5.14 -15.93 5.73
C ARG A 35 3.82 -16.49 6.23
N MET A 36 3.76 -16.97 7.47
CA MET A 36 2.54 -17.50 8.08
C MET A 36 1.51 -16.39 8.38
N ASN A 37 1.97 -15.18 8.75
CA ASN A 37 1.12 -14.01 8.94
C ASN A 37 0.78 -13.27 7.62
N ARG A 38 1.26 -13.76 6.48
CA ARG A 38 0.64 -13.38 5.23
C ARG A 38 -0.77 -13.97 5.24
N ASN A 39 -1.75 -13.14 5.59
CA ASN A 39 -3.13 -13.41 5.20
C ASN A 39 -3.11 -13.86 3.73
N PRO A 40 -3.92 -14.86 3.34
CA PRO A 40 -4.05 -15.22 1.93
C PRO A 40 -4.22 -13.91 1.19
N GLN A 41 -3.25 -13.63 0.31
CA GLN A 41 -3.18 -12.31 -0.32
C GLN A 41 -4.49 -12.15 -1.05
N ALA A 42 -5.32 -11.21 -0.59
CA ALA A 42 -6.62 -11.00 -1.20
C ALA A 42 -6.39 -10.60 -2.65
N VAL A 43 -7.00 -11.34 -3.55
CA VAL A 43 -6.96 -11.07 -4.98
C VAL A 43 -8.00 -10.03 -5.30
N VAL A 44 -7.59 -8.94 -5.92
CA VAL A 44 -8.48 -7.84 -6.33
C VAL A 44 -8.84 -8.03 -7.79
N THR A 45 -10.02 -8.57 -8.06
CA THR A 45 -10.56 -8.73 -9.42
C THR A 45 -11.47 -7.58 -9.83
N LYS A 46 -12.11 -6.94 -8.89
CA LYS A 46 -13.02 -5.78 -9.03
C LYS A 46 -12.85 -4.80 -7.87
N PRO A 47 -13.26 -3.54 -8.04
CA PRO A 47 -13.10 -2.50 -7.02
C PRO A 47 -13.65 -2.88 -5.65
N VAL A 48 -14.79 -3.59 -5.62
CA VAL A 48 -15.44 -4.01 -4.37
C VAL A 48 -14.56 -4.93 -3.51
N ASP A 49 -13.63 -5.66 -4.10
CA ASP A 49 -12.75 -6.59 -3.39
C ASP A 49 -11.77 -5.85 -2.45
N VAL A 50 -11.54 -4.55 -2.68
CA VAL A 50 -10.67 -3.70 -1.85
C VAL A 50 -11.41 -3.17 -0.62
N ILE A 51 -12.74 -3.03 -0.68
CA ILE A 51 -13.56 -2.40 0.36
C ILE A 51 -13.32 -2.99 1.77
N PRO A 52 -13.25 -4.32 1.97
CA PRO A 52 -13.01 -4.90 3.31
C PRO A 52 -11.74 -4.37 3.99
N PHE A 53 -10.74 -3.97 3.21
CA PHE A 53 -9.43 -3.52 3.69
C PHE A 53 -9.36 -2.01 3.94
N ILE A 54 -10.24 -1.22 3.32
CA ILE A 54 -10.23 0.23 3.39
C ILE A 54 -11.44 0.82 4.14
N LYS A 55 -12.48 0.02 4.40
CA LYS A 55 -13.72 0.48 5.04
C LYS A 55 -13.54 1.22 6.36
N GLN A 56 -12.47 0.93 7.10
CA GLN A 56 -12.13 1.61 8.35
C GLN A 56 -11.83 3.10 8.17
N TYR A 57 -11.49 3.52 6.96
CA TYR A 57 -11.24 4.92 6.63
C TYR A 57 -12.53 5.67 6.31
N ALA A 58 -13.62 4.98 5.95
CA ALA A 58 -14.92 5.60 5.60
C ALA A 58 -15.52 6.43 6.75
N ILE A 59 -15.27 6.03 8.00
CA ILE A 59 -15.81 6.69 9.21
C ILE A 59 -14.91 7.80 9.75
N GLN A 60 -13.76 8.04 9.14
CA GLN A 60 -12.82 9.06 9.59
C GLN A 60 -13.36 10.46 9.28
N GLN A 61 -13.08 11.41 10.19
CA GLN A 61 -13.52 12.81 10.04
C GLN A 61 -12.62 13.63 9.12
N SER A 62 -11.40 13.17 8.88
CA SER A 62 -10.46 13.75 7.92
C SER A 62 -10.36 12.87 6.69
N GLU A 63 -10.04 13.46 5.56
CA GLU A 63 -9.75 12.71 4.34
C GLU A 63 -8.47 11.90 4.50
N HIS A 64 -8.56 10.61 4.22
CA HIS A 64 -7.44 9.67 4.24
C HIS A 64 -7.22 9.17 2.82
N PHE A 65 -6.06 9.47 2.27
CA PHE A 65 -5.62 8.92 0.99
C PHE A 65 -4.84 7.64 1.24
N VAL A 66 -5.31 6.55 0.63
CA VAL A 66 -4.77 5.21 0.81
C VAL A 66 -4.35 4.65 -0.54
N CYS A 67 -3.13 4.13 -0.62
CA CYS A 67 -2.65 3.38 -1.77
C CYS A 67 -2.63 1.89 -1.44
N VAL A 68 -3.23 1.11 -2.32
CA VAL A 68 -3.15 -0.35 -2.33
C VAL A 68 -2.27 -0.75 -3.50
N THR A 69 -1.18 -1.45 -3.23
CA THR A 69 -0.28 -2.00 -4.25
C THR A 69 -0.60 -3.47 -4.49
N VAL A 70 -0.55 -3.90 -5.75
CA VAL A 70 -0.83 -5.29 -6.14
C VAL A 70 0.26 -5.84 -7.06
N ASN A 71 0.45 -7.15 -7.02
CA ASN A 71 1.35 -7.86 -7.93
C ASN A 71 0.66 -8.22 -9.26
N GLY A 72 1.37 -8.93 -10.16
CA GLY A 72 0.84 -9.36 -11.46
C GLY A 72 -0.33 -10.34 -11.39
N ALA A 73 -0.49 -11.06 -10.26
CA ALA A 73 -1.65 -11.91 -9.97
C ALA A 73 -2.81 -11.13 -9.33
N LYS A 74 -2.68 -9.80 -9.20
CA LYS A 74 -3.62 -8.89 -8.52
C LYS A 74 -3.78 -9.18 -7.03
N GLU A 75 -2.79 -9.80 -6.41
CA GLU A 75 -2.75 -10.00 -4.97
C GLU A 75 -2.26 -8.71 -4.29
N ILE A 76 -2.89 -8.32 -3.19
CA ILE A 76 -2.51 -7.13 -2.42
C ILE A 76 -1.11 -7.34 -1.81
N LEU A 77 -0.17 -6.47 -2.17
CA LEU A 77 1.17 -6.44 -1.58
C LEU A 77 1.21 -5.61 -0.30
N ALA A 78 0.61 -4.42 -0.35
CA ALA A 78 0.53 -3.55 0.81
C ALA A 78 -0.63 -2.55 0.70
N ILE A 79 -1.01 -2.01 1.87
CA ILE A 79 -2.00 -0.94 2.01
C ILE A 79 -1.35 0.15 2.86
N ARG A 80 -1.30 1.38 2.35
CA ARG A 80 -0.63 2.51 3.02
C ARG A 80 -1.48 3.75 2.99
N VAL A 81 -1.54 4.42 4.14
CA VAL A 81 -2.04 5.79 4.19
C VAL A 81 -0.94 6.70 3.66
N LEU A 82 -1.22 7.44 2.61
CA LEU A 82 -0.31 8.36 1.97
C LEU A 82 -0.32 9.73 2.64
N CYS A 83 -1.51 10.23 2.92
CA CYS A 83 -1.69 11.48 3.66
C CYS A 83 -3.04 11.50 4.38
N ILE A 84 -3.12 12.37 5.38
CA ILE A 84 -4.34 12.69 6.12
C ILE A 84 -4.47 14.21 6.09
N GLY A 85 -5.60 14.71 5.62
CA GLY A 85 -5.76 16.16 5.52
C GLY A 85 -7.17 16.60 5.17
N THR A 86 -7.35 17.90 5.05
CA THR A 86 -8.57 18.54 4.64
C THR A 86 -8.49 18.86 3.14
N GLY A 87 -9.09 18.02 2.30
CA GLY A 87 -9.56 18.38 0.95
C GLY A 87 -8.56 18.94 -0.09
N ASN A 88 -7.29 19.09 0.22
CA ASN A 88 -6.34 19.67 -0.72
C ASN A 88 -5.44 18.57 -1.33
N MET A 89 -5.97 17.86 -2.33
CA MET A 89 -5.26 16.83 -3.09
C MET A 89 -4.04 17.34 -3.87
N ALA A 90 -3.86 18.65 -3.98
CA ALA A 90 -2.72 19.26 -4.66
C ALA A 90 -1.35 18.87 -4.07
N VAL A 91 -1.34 18.12 -2.96
CA VAL A 91 -0.12 17.73 -2.23
C VAL A 91 0.36 16.32 -2.58
N LEU A 92 -0.47 15.47 -3.21
CA LEU A 92 -0.05 14.10 -3.57
C LEU A 92 0.85 14.10 -4.81
N LYS A 93 2.15 14.01 -4.58
CA LYS A 93 3.12 13.91 -5.67
C LYS A 93 3.18 12.47 -6.18
N PRO A 94 3.12 12.25 -7.51
CA PRO A 94 3.25 10.91 -8.08
C PRO A 94 4.50 10.15 -7.59
N CYS A 95 5.62 10.86 -7.40
CA CYS A 95 6.85 10.23 -6.91
C CYS A 95 6.71 9.63 -5.50
N GLU A 96 5.90 10.19 -4.62
CA GLU A 96 5.66 9.66 -3.26
C GLU A 96 4.83 8.39 -3.32
N ILE A 97 3.84 8.34 -4.20
CA ILE A 97 2.96 7.18 -4.39
C ILE A 97 3.71 6.04 -5.06
N PHE A 98 4.36 6.32 -6.19
CA PHE A 98 5.01 5.30 -6.99
C PHE A 98 6.36 4.83 -6.43
N SER A 99 7.05 5.60 -5.58
CA SER A 99 8.33 5.17 -5.00
C SER A 99 8.20 3.86 -4.21
N GLU A 100 7.13 3.72 -3.44
CA GLU A 100 6.89 2.49 -2.68
C GLU A 100 6.42 1.34 -3.59
N ALA A 101 5.59 1.63 -4.58
CA ALA A 101 5.15 0.66 -5.57
C ALA A 101 6.34 0.06 -6.36
N VAL A 102 7.32 0.92 -6.73
CA VAL A 102 8.56 0.48 -7.40
C VAL A 102 9.39 -0.42 -6.47
N LYS A 103 9.58 -0.04 -5.21
CA LYS A 103 10.34 -0.85 -4.22
C LYS A 103 9.71 -2.21 -3.98
N GLU A 104 8.41 -2.31 -4.11
CA GLU A 104 7.65 -3.56 -3.91
C GLU A 104 7.54 -4.39 -5.18
N HIS A 105 8.07 -3.90 -6.29
CA HIS A 105 7.86 -4.51 -7.61
C HIS A 105 6.37 -4.71 -7.92
N ALA A 106 5.54 -3.73 -7.54
CA ALA A 106 4.11 -3.76 -7.80
C ALA A 106 3.84 -3.67 -9.30
N SER A 107 2.86 -4.43 -9.77
CA SER A 107 2.38 -4.37 -11.16
C SER A 107 1.24 -3.36 -11.32
N GLY A 108 0.58 -3.01 -10.21
CA GLY A 108 -0.51 -2.04 -10.21
C GLY A 108 -0.75 -1.39 -8.86
N ILE A 109 -1.45 -0.27 -8.89
CA ILE A 109 -1.93 0.46 -7.72
C ILE A 109 -3.42 0.72 -7.83
N ILE A 110 -4.06 0.82 -6.65
CA ILE A 110 -5.42 1.34 -6.50
C ILE A 110 -5.32 2.48 -5.48
N ILE A 111 -5.84 3.64 -5.84
CA ILE A 111 -5.94 4.78 -4.93
C ILE A 111 -7.34 4.78 -4.33
N CYS A 112 -7.41 5.03 -3.04
CA CYS A 112 -8.66 5.12 -2.31
C CYS A 112 -8.64 6.35 -1.43
N HIS A 113 -9.78 7.04 -1.28
CA HIS A 113 -9.93 8.06 -0.25
C HIS A 113 -11.37 8.11 0.26
N ASN A 114 -11.54 8.62 1.47
CA ASN A 114 -12.87 8.82 2.02
C ASN A 114 -13.29 10.28 1.87
N HIS A 115 -14.61 10.47 1.67
CA HIS A 115 -15.24 11.77 1.76
C HIS A 115 -16.02 11.87 3.08
N PRO A 116 -15.52 12.59 4.11
CA PRO A 116 -16.19 12.74 5.40
C PRO A 116 -17.59 13.36 5.29
N GLY A 117 -17.79 14.20 4.27
CA GLY A 117 -19.08 14.82 3.96
C GLY A 117 -20.16 13.86 3.45
N GLY A 118 -19.82 12.60 3.15
CA GLY A 118 -20.77 11.56 2.75
C GLY A 118 -21.17 11.56 1.28
N CYS A 119 -20.64 12.47 0.46
CA CYS A 119 -20.86 12.49 -0.99
C CYS A 119 -19.80 11.65 -1.70
N ALA A 120 -20.21 10.61 -2.43
CA ALA A 120 -19.30 9.73 -3.16
C ALA A 120 -18.91 10.25 -4.57
N TYR A 121 -19.43 11.40 -4.99
CA TYR A 121 -19.05 12.00 -6.27
C TYR A 121 -17.64 12.60 -6.19
N PRO A 122 -16.79 12.37 -7.22
CA PRO A 122 -15.46 12.93 -7.26
C PRO A 122 -15.50 14.45 -7.41
N SER A 123 -14.63 15.15 -6.70
CA SER A 123 -14.36 16.58 -6.93
C SER A 123 -13.51 16.79 -8.19
N ASP A 124 -13.43 18.03 -8.68
CA ASP A 124 -12.55 18.38 -9.79
C ASP A 124 -11.07 18.08 -9.45
N ALA A 125 -10.68 18.26 -8.19
CA ALA A 125 -9.35 17.90 -7.69
C ALA A 125 -9.08 16.40 -7.75
N ASP A 126 -10.07 15.55 -7.43
CA ASP A 126 -9.97 14.09 -7.54
C ASP A 126 -9.75 13.66 -9.00
N ILE A 127 -10.50 14.27 -9.89
CA ILE A 127 -10.40 14.01 -11.33
C ILE A 127 -9.02 14.39 -11.86
N GLU A 128 -8.50 15.57 -11.50
CA GLU A 128 -7.20 16.01 -11.97
C GLU A 128 -6.05 15.18 -11.38
N THR A 129 -6.16 14.82 -10.10
CA THR A 129 -5.20 13.89 -9.47
C THR A 129 -5.21 12.55 -10.17
N THR A 130 -6.39 11.99 -10.44
CA THR A 130 -6.54 10.72 -11.17
C THR A 130 -5.84 10.78 -12.53
N LYS A 131 -6.05 11.85 -13.30
CA LYS A 131 -5.38 12.04 -14.59
C LYS A 131 -3.86 12.12 -14.45
N THR A 132 -3.37 12.85 -13.45
CA THR A 132 -1.94 13.01 -13.20
C THR A 132 -1.29 11.66 -12.81
N LEU A 133 -1.93 10.91 -11.92
CA LEU A 133 -1.46 9.58 -11.53
C LEU A 133 -1.54 8.58 -12.67
N SER A 134 -2.59 8.62 -13.48
CA SER A 134 -2.73 7.78 -14.67
C SER A 134 -1.61 8.03 -15.70
N ARG A 135 -1.21 9.29 -15.93
CA ARG A 135 -0.07 9.61 -16.80
C ARG A 135 1.24 9.07 -16.23
N ALA A 136 1.48 9.26 -14.92
CA ALA A 136 2.67 8.76 -14.25
C ALA A 136 2.74 7.23 -14.27
N SER A 137 1.61 6.55 -14.04
CA SER A 137 1.50 5.08 -14.07
C SER A 137 1.89 4.51 -15.44
N HIS A 138 1.45 5.16 -16.51
CA HIS A 138 1.79 4.75 -17.86
C HIS A 138 3.30 4.85 -18.16
N ILE A 139 3.94 5.93 -17.69
CA ILE A 139 5.38 6.13 -17.86
C ILE A 139 6.18 5.10 -17.07
N LEU A 140 5.73 4.77 -15.85
CA LEU A 140 6.43 3.86 -14.94
C LEU A 140 6.14 2.38 -15.22
N GLY A 141 5.17 2.05 -16.05
CA GLY A 141 4.74 0.67 -16.30
C GLY A 141 4.05 0.01 -15.10
N ILE A 142 3.56 0.80 -14.14
CA ILE A 142 2.79 0.34 -12.97
C ILE A 142 1.34 0.79 -13.18
N ALA A 143 0.44 -0.16 -13.46
CA ALA A 143 -0.93 0.17 -13.82
C ALA A 143 -1.69 0.86 -12.68
N MET A 144 -2.30 2.02 -12.94
CA MET A 144 -3.32 2.56 -12.05
C MET A 144 -4.64 1.85 -12.37
N LEU A 145 -5.05 0.93 -11.49
CA LEU A 145 -6.19 0.05 -11.74
C LEU A 145 -7.52 0.74 -11.45
N ASP A 146 -7.57 1.56 -10.39
CA ASP A 146 -8.78 2.29 -10.00
C ASP A 146 -8.48 3.45 -9.07
N HIS A 147 -9.49 4.35 -8.91
CA HIS A 147 -9.54 5.38 -7.87
C HIS A 147 -10.91 5.31 -7.19
N ILE A 148 -10.95 4.87 -5.94
CA ILE A 148 -12.16 4.53 -5.21
C ILE A 148 -12.44 5.60 -4.16
N ILE A 149 -13.65 6.13 -4.18
CA ILE A 149 -14.17 7.03 -3.13
C ILE A 149 -15.07 6.22 -2.21
N ILE A 150 -14.82 6.30 -0.91
CA ILE A 150 -15.63 5.64 0.11
C ILE A 150 -16.29 6.66 1.04
N THR A 151 -17.47 6.34 1.50
CA THR A 151 -18.23 7.16 2.44
C THR A 151 -18.76 6.28 3.57
N LYS A 152 -19.22 6.90 4.64
CA LYS A 152 -19.78 6.20 5.81
C LYS A 152 -21.20 5.63 5.59
N ASN A 153 -21.84 5.99 4.47
CA ASN A 153 -23.22 5.57 4.11
C ASN A 153 -23.18 4.51 3.03
#